data_4aaae089601fb92e55f9218823582e93
#
_entry.id   4aaae089601fb92e55f9218823582e93
#
_cell.length_a   1.000
_cell.length_b   1.000
_cell.length_c   1.000
_cell.angle_alpha   90.00
_cell.angle_beta   90.00
_cell.angle_gamma   90.00
#
_symmetry.space_group_name_H-M   'P 1'
#
loop_
_entity.id
_entity.type
_entity.pdbx_description
1 polymer ?
#
loop_
_entity_poly.entity_id
_entity_poly.type
_entity_poly.pdbx_seq_one_letter_code
_entity_poly.pdbx_strand_id
1 'polypeptide(L)'
;MEYGFHLGGMSALYLRGYTHYVRLGGGFDLYLFGSDIPSWLGKLEMDARVLHRKSALFGEDTVGIENSRFWFTETPGAELEQSPWQWPMRASTAERAILEALDELPKSESFHMVDVAFESLTGLRPQLLTTLLTKCRSVKVKRLFFVYADRHLHTWRKYIDTSKIEMGRGDRALAPGGRLHPTYRITVPPDLMPMDTSDAAP
;
A
#
# COMPACT_ATOMS: atom_id res chain seq x y z
N MET A 1 21.93 -16.73 -0.75
CA MET A 1 21.69 -15.88 -1.94
C MET A 1 20.54 -14.94 -1.58
N GLU A 2 20.78 -13.65 -1.47
CA GLU A 2 19.72 -12.67 -1.22
C GLU A 2 19.07 -12.34 -2.56
N TYR A 3 17.79 -12.59 -2.69
CA TYR A 3 17.05 -12.20 -3.90
C TYR A 3 16.82 -10.71 -3.91
N GLY A 4 16.99 -10.06 -5.06
CA GLY A 4 16.80 -8.62 -5.27
C GLY A 4 15.34 -8.17 -5.31
N PHE A 5 14.42 -8.89 -4.64
CA PHE A 5 13.01 -8.55 -4.58
C PHE A 5 12.43 -8.61 -3.16
N HIS A 6 11.29 -8.00 -2.96
CA HIS A 6 10.54 -8.03 -1.70
C HIS A 6 9.04 -8.15 -1.95
N LEU A 7 8.34 -8.66 -0.97
CA LEU A 7 6.88 -8.65 -0.94
C LEU A 7 6.40 -7.25 -0.57
N GLY A 8 5.48 -6.68 -1.36
CA GLY A 8 5.02 -5.32 -1.15
C GLY A 8 3.52 -5.11 -1.42
N GLY A 9 3.11 -3.85 -1.44
CA GLY A 9 1.73 -3.46 -1.75
C GLY A 9 0.69 -4.12 -0.86
N MET A 10 -0.48 -4.40 -1.44
CA MET A 10 -1.59 -5.06 -0.73
C MET A 10 -1.21 -6.41 -0.15
N SER A 11 -0.30 -7.16 -0.78
CA SER A 11 0.17 -8.45 -0.25
C SER A 11 0.88 -8.31 1.09
N ALA A 12 1.76 -7.31 1.23
CA ALA A 12 2.44 -7.06 2.50
C ALA A 12 1.48 -6.58 3.59
N LEU A 13 0.46 -5.78 3.24
CA LEU A 13 -0.59 -5.34 4.17
C LEU A 13 -1.47 -6.51 4.61
N TYR A 14 -1.84 -7.39 3.70
CA TYR A 14 -2.61 -8.60 4.01
C TYR A 14 -1.87 -9.50 5.02
N LEU A 15 -0.60 -9.82 4.74
CA LEU A 15 0.19 -10.68 5.62
C LEU A 15 0.49 -10.06 6.99
N ARG A 16 0.36 -8.73 7.10
CA ARG A 16 0.47 -8.00 8.37
C ARG A 16 -0.87 -7.84 9.11
N GLY A 17 -1.97 -8.38 8.55
CA GLY A 17 -3.30 -8.32 9.16
C GLY A 17 -4.03 -6.98 9.01
N TYR A 18 -3.56 -6.09 8.11
CA TYR A 18 -4.23 -4.81 7.86
C TYR A 18 -5.37 -4.89 6.85
N THR A 19 -5.52 -6.01 6.16
CA THR A 19 -6.63 -6.23 5.24
C THR A 19 -7.09 -7.68 5.32
N HIS A 20 -8.40 -7.89 5.25
CA HIS A 20 -9.00 -9.22 5.15
C HIS A 20 -9.39 -9.49 3.69
N TYR A 21 -8.42 -9.45 2.80
CA TYR A 21 -8.67 -9.60 1.38
C TYR A 21 -8.87 -11.06 1.00
N VAL A 22 -10.12 -11.49 0.87
CA VAL A 22 -10.49 -12.72 0.18
C VAL A 22 -11.15 -12.32 -1.13
N ARG A 23 -10.50 -12.57 -2.26
CA ARG A 23 -11.18 -12.47 -3.57
C ARG A 23 -12.38 -13.43 -3.59
N LEU A 24 -13.54 -12.92 -3.98
CA LEU A 24 -14.66 -13.76 -4.38
C LEU A 24 -14.21 -14.55 -5.62
N GLY A 25 -13.90 -15.83 -5.46
CA GLY A 25 -13.47 -16.71 -6.57
C GLY A 25 -12.16 -17.45 -6.36
N GLY A 26 -11.53 -17.33 -5.19
CA GLY A 26 -10.28 -18.05 -4.84
C GLY A 26 -9.02 -17.35 -5.36
N GLY A 27 -7.91 -17.56 -4.64
CA GLY A 27 -6.60 -17.02 -4.96
C GLY A 27 -6.40 -15.57 -4.49
N PHE A 28 -5.16 -15.19 -4.22
CA PHE A 28 -4.78 -13.81 -3.89
C PHE A 28 -3.69 -13.30 -4.85
N ASP A 29 -3.60 -11.98 -5.01
CA ASP A 29 -2.53 -11.37 -5.79
C ASP A 29 -1.29 -11.21 -4.92
N LEU A 30 -0.16 -11.76 -5.37
CA LEU A 30 1.12 -11.69 -4.69
C LEU A 30 2.00 -10.66 -5.39
N TYR A 31 2.10 -9.46 -4.82
CA TYR A 31 2.91 -8.38 -5.37
C TYR A 31 4.38 -8.51 -4.95
N LEU A 32 5.25 -8.74 -5.93
CA LEU A 32 6.69 -8.81 -5.76
C LEU A 32 7.36 -7.64 -6.47
N PHE A 33 8.09 -6.83 -5.71
CA PHE A 33 8.78 -5.64 -6.20
C PHE A 33 10.29 -5.92 -6.29
N GLY A 34 10.90 -5.68 -7.46
CA GLY A 34 12.33 -5.87 -7.67
C GLY A 34 12.69 -6.17 -9.10
N SER A 35 14.00 -6.40 -9.36
CA SER A 35 14.54 -6.69 -10.69
C SER A 35 14.77 -8.19 -10.93
N ASP A 36 15.09 -8.95 -9.88
CA ASP A 36 15.62 -10.32 -10.00
C ASP A 36 14.63 -11.37 -9.49
N ILE A 37 13.41 -11.32 -10.00
CA ILE A 37 12.41 -12.33 -9.65
C ILE A 37 12.68 -13.60 -10.45
N PRO A 38 12.92 -14.75 -9.79
CA PRO A 38 13.19 -15.98 -10.48
C PRO A 38 12.01 -16.43 -11.35
N SER A 39 12.29 -16.79 -12.60
CA SER A 39 11.26 -17.21 -13.56
C SER A 39 10.50 -18.48 -13.16
N TRP A 40 11.08 -19.30 -12.28
CA TRP A 40 10.42 -20.50 -11.76
C TRP A 40 9.28 -20.18 -10.78
N LEU A 41 9.29 -18.97 -10.17
CA LEU A 41 8.29 -18.59 -9.17
C LEU A 41 6.87 -18.54 -9.78
N GLY A 42 6.75 -18.10 -11.03
CA GLY A 42 5.48 -18.10 -11.76
C GLY A 42 5.01 -19.49 -12.24
N LYS A 43 5.85 -20.53 -12.03
CA LYS A 43 5.53 -21.92 -12.38
C LYS A 43 5.12 -22.76 -11.18
N LEU A 44 5.19 -22.20 -9.98
CA LEU A 44 4.70 -22.88 -8.78
C LEU A 44 3.17 -22.98 -8.84
N GLU A 45 2.66 -24.16 -8.56
CA GLU A 45 1.24 -24.39 -8.34
C GLU A 45 0.86 -23.77 -6.99
N MET A 46 0.44 -22.51 -7.03
CA MET A 46 -0.02 -21.76 -5.85
C MET A 46 -1.41 -21.22 -6.13
N ASP A 47 -2.25 -21.19 -5.14
CA ASP A 47 -3.53 -20.47 -5.20
C ASP A 47 -3.33 -18.94 -5.10
N ALA A 48 -2.31 -18.45 -5.84
CA ALA A 48 -1.92 -17.05 -5.87
C ALA A 48 -1.43 -16.66 -7.26
N ARG A 49 -1.85 -15.49 -7.74
CA ARG A 49 -1.31 -14.88 -8.95
C ARG A 49 -0.12 -13.99 -8.60
N VAL A 50 1.07 -14.37 -9.08
CA VAL A 50 2.27 -13.55 -8.88
C VAL A 50 2.24 -12.34 -9.81
N LEU A 51 2.29 -11.15 -9.23
CA LEU A 51 2.37 -9.88 -9.92
C LEU A 51 3.75 -9.25 -9.73
N HIS A 52 4.54 -9.30 -10.79
CA HIS A 52 5.86 -8.69 -10.78
C HIS A 52 5.75 -7.18 -11.01
N ARG A 53 6.43 -6.40 -10.16
CA ARG A 53 6.50 -4.95 -10.23
C ARG A 53 7.95 -4.45 -10.16
N LYS A 54 8.26 -3.47 -11.00
CA LYS A 54 9.56 -2.78 -10.92
C LYS A 54 9.54 -1.84 -9.72
N SER A 55 10.67 -1.70 -9.03
CA SER A 55 10.84 -0.76 -7.90
C SER A 55 10.90 0.71 -8.34
N ALA A 56 10.00 1.14 -9.23
CA ALA A 56 10.04 2.49 -9.80
C ALA A 56 9.77 3.60 -8.77
N LEU A 57 8.93 3.29 -7.77
CA LEU A 57 8.48 4.27 -6.78
C LEU A 57 9.63 4.81 -5.90
N PHE A 58 10.56 3.94 -5.53
CA PHE A 58 11.71 4.26 -4.67
C PHE A 58 13.07 3.98 -5.32
N GLY A 59 13.11 3.39 -6.50
CA GLY A 59 14.34 2.92 -7.14
C GLY A 59 14.99 1.82 -6.30
N GLU A 60 16.29 1.95 -6.03
CA GLU A 60 17.07 0.99 -5.25
C GLU A 60 17.01 1.24 -3.72
N ASP A 61 16.24 2.23 -3.28
CA ASP A 61 16.13 2.57 -1.87
C ASP A 61 15.38 1.48 -1.09
N THR A 62 16.04 0.96 -0.06
CA THR A 62 15.52 -0.14 0.78
C THR A 62 14.82 0.34 2.05
N VAL A 63 14.67 1.65 2.25
CA VAL A 63 13.93 2.19 3.41
C VAL A 63 12.52 1.62 3.44
N GLY A 64 12.11 1.10 4.59
CA GLY A 64 10.82 0.45 4.76
C GLY A 64 10.74 -0.98 4.18
N ILE A 65 11.88 -1.62 3.87
CA ILE A 65 11.96 -3.05 3.59
C ILE A 65 12.65 -3.71 4.78
N GLU A 66 12.06 -4.76 5.31
CA GLU A 66 12.60 -5.51 6.44
C GLU A 66 12.51 -7.03 6.19
N ASN A 67 13.31 -7.80 6.94
CA ASN A 67 13.17 -9.23 6.97
C ASN A 67 12.02 -9.58 7.91
N SER A 68 10.96 -10.12 7.36
CA SER A 68 9.75 -10.51 8.08
C SER A 68 9.56 -12.02 8.02
N ARG A 69 9.08 -12.58 9.12
CA ARG A 69 8.60 -13.96 9.16
C ARG A 69 7.09 -13.91 9.13
N PHE A 70 6.51 -14.34 8.04
CA PHE A 70 5.05 -14.46 7.92
C PHE A 70 4.64 -15.89 8.24
N TRP A 71 3.55 -16.03 8.98
CA TRP A 71 2.96 -17.30 9.30
C TRP A 71 1.76 -17.50 8.37
N PHE A 72 1.86 -18.48 7.51
CA PHE A 72 0.73 -18.91 6.69
C PHE A 72 0.00 -20.00 7.46
N THR A 73 -1.16 -19.69 8.03
CA THR A 73 -2.07 -20.66 8.60
C THR A 73 -3.36 -20.69 7.80
N GLU A 74 -3.76 -21.88 7.39
CA GLU A 74 -5.07 -22.10 6.76
C GLU A 74 -6.22 -21.98 7.77
N THR A 75 -5.92 -21.94 9.08
CA THR A 75 -6.93 -21.92 10.14
C THR A 75 -6.67 -20.75 11.09
N PRO A 76 -7.57 -19.75 11.17
CA PRO A 76 -7.50 -18.69 12.16
C PRO A 76 -7.58 -19.28 13.58
N GLY A 77 -6.57 -19.03 14.41
CA GLY A 77 -6.53 -19.47 15.81
C GLY A 77 -5.84 -20.81 16.08
N ALA A 78 -5.25 -21.46 15.08
CA ALA A 78 -4.38 -22.62 15.33
C ALA A 78 -3.10 -22.15 16.04
N GLU A 79 -2.79 -22.75 17.22
CA GLU A 79 -1.48 -22.60 17.84
C GLU A 79 -0.42 -23.15 16.86
N LEU A 80 0.48 -22.29 16.45
CA LEU A 80 1.53 -22.58 15.48
C LEU A 80 2.62 -23.44 16.17
N GLU A 81 2.48 -24.75 16.08
CA GLU A 81 3.65 -25.62 16.15
C GLU A 81 4.60 -25.19 15.03
N GLN A 82 5.88 -24.98 15.38
CA GLN A 82 6.92 -24.43 14.51
C GLN A 82 6.88 -25.06 13.12
N SER A 83 6.30 -24.36 12.15
CA SER A 83 6.35 -24.79 10.76
C SER A 83 7.83 -24.82 10.33
N PRO A 84 8.35 -25.93 9.79
CA PRO A 84 9.72 -26.00 9.30
C PRO A 84 10.02 -25.02 8.16
N TRP A 85 8.99 -24.37 7.62
CA TRP A 85 9.07 -23.44 6.49
C TRP A 85 9.09 -21.96 6.91
N GLN A 86 9.72 -21.62 8.04
CA GLN A 86 9.97 -20.24 8.47
C GLN A 86 11.03 -19.58 7.58
N TRP A 87 10.68 -19.24 6.38
CA TRP A 87 11.62 -18.54 5.51
C TRP A 87 11.55 -17.05 5.81
N PRO A 88 12.68 -16.40 6.16
CA PRO A 88 12.73 -14.97 6.24
C PRO A 88 12.48 -14.40 4.85
N MET A 89 11.40 -13.66 4.70
CA MET A 89 11.05 -12.99 3.45
C MET A 89 11.28 -11.49 3.61
N ARG A 90 11.94 -10.89 2.64
CA ARG A 90 12.01 -9.44 2.58
C ARG A 90 10.63 -8.90 2.24
N ALA A 91 10.13 -7.98 3.05
CA ALA A 91 8.81 -7.42 2.84
C ALA A 91 8.76 -5.93 3.21
N SER A 92 7.87 -5.21 2.56
CA SER A 92 7.57 -3.83 2.90
C SER A 92 6.97 -3.72 4.29
N THR A 93 7.40 -2.71 5.06
CA THR A 93 6.67 -2.26 6.25
C THR A 93 5.29 -1.73 5.84
N ALA A 94 4.38 -1.55 6.79
CA ALA A 94 3.04 -1.04 6.48
C ALA A 94 3.08 0.33 5.79
N GLU A 95 4.02 1.19 6.19
CA GLU A 95 4.19 2.53 5.61
C GLU A 95 4.64 2.48 4.15
N ARG A 96 5.55 1.59 3.80
CA ARG A 96 5.98 1.43 2.41
C ARG A 96 4.92 0.70 1.59
N ALA A 97 4.34 -0.35 2.14
CA ALA A 97 3.35 -1.19 1.48
C ALA A 97 2.11 -0.39 1.04
N ILE A 98 1.61 0.53 1.88
CA ILE A 98 0.48 1.37 1.49
C ILE A 98 0.84 2.34 0.34
N LEU A 99 2.06 2.87 0.28
CA LEU A 99 2.50 3.70 -0.83
C LEU A 99 2.63 2.89 -2.13
N GLU A 100 3.10 1.65 -2.05
CA GLU A 100 3.16 0.73 -3.17
C GLU A 100 1.76 0.34 -3.65
N ALA A 101 0.80 0.10 -2.75
CA ALA A 101 -0.60 -0.17 -3.09
C ALA A 101 -1.26 1.02 -3.79
N LEU A 102 -1.00 2.25 -3.34
CA LEU A 102 -1.47 3.47 -3.99
C LEU A 102 -0.95 3.63 -5.42
N ASP A 103 0.26 3.12 -5.71
CA ASP A 103 0.79 3.18 -7.07
C ASP A 103 0.04 2.26 -8.04
N GLU A 104 -0.55 1.19 -7.55
CA GLU A 104 -1.37 0.26 -8.33
C GLU A 104 -2.74 0.82 -8.72
N LEU A 105 -3.19 1.90 -8.09
CA LEU A 105 -4.45 2.56 -8.45
C LEU A 105 -4.36 3.25 -9.82
N PRO A 106 -5.43 3.23 -10.61
CA PRO A 106 -6.67 2.46 -10.49
C PRO A 106 -6.60 1.12 -11.25
N LYS A 107 -5.42 0.71 -11.70
CA LYS A 107 -5.26 -0.37 -12.71
C LYS A 107 -5.36 -1.77 -12.10
N SER A 108 -4.61 -2.01 -11.04
CA SER A 108 -4.50 -3.34 -10.43
C SER A 108 -5.18 -3.39 -9.07
N GLU A 109 -5.35 -2.24 -8.43
CA GLU A 109 -6.07 -2.11 -7.16
C GLU A 109 -7.30 -1.21 -7.30
N SER A 110 -8.29 -1.40 -6.43
CA SER A 110 -9.47 -0.54 -6.36
C SER A 110 -9.34 0.51 -5.27
N PHE A 111 -9.97 1.67 -5.48
CA PHE A 111 -10.02 2.74 -4.48
C PHE A 111 -10.63 2.26 -3.17
N HIS A 112 -11.68 1.43 -3.24
CA HIS A 112 -12.36 0.87 -2.07
C HIS A 112 -11.43 -0.03 -1.24
N MET A 113 -10.67 -0.92 -1.88
CA MET A 113 -9.74 -1.81 -1.15
C MET A 113 -8.63 -1.06 -0.44
N VAL A 114 -8.13 -0.01 -1.08
CA VAL A 114 -7.13 0.88 -0.46
C VAL A 114 -7.75 1.66 0.70
N ASP A 115 -9.01 2.09 0.60
CA ASP A 115 -9.74 2.77 1.68
C ASP A 115 -9.89 1.88 2.92
N VAL A 116 -10.31 0.64 2.72
CA VAL A 116 -10.39 -0.38 3.80
C VAL A 116 -9.03 -0.63 4.46
N ALA A 117 -7.96 -0.69 3.66
CA ALA A 117 -6.62 -0.82 4.21
C ALA A 117 -6.23 0.39 5.08
N PHE A 118 -6.51 1.62 4.60
CA PHE A 118 -6.23 2.84 5.37
C PHE A 118 -6.98 2.89 6.70
N GLU A 119 -8.22 2.41 6.76
CA GLU A 119 -9.00 2.34 8.00
C GLU A 119 -8.26 1.56 9.10
N SER A 120 -7.60 0.47 8.74
CA SER A 120 -6.86 -0.40 9.66
C SER A 120 -5.48 0.13 10.06
N LEU A 121 -4.91 1.11 9.33
CA LEU A 121 -3.54 1.60 9.51
C LEU A 121 -3.40 2.63 10.64
N THR A 122 -3.85 2.29 11.84
CA THR A 122 -3.87 3.21 13.00
C THR A 122 -2.50 3.46 13.62
N GLY A 123 -1.53 2.55 13.43
CA GLY A 123 -0.23 2.54 14.11
C GLY A 123 0.98 2.88 13.21
N LEU A 124 0.81 3.62 12.11
CA LEU A 124 1.94 3.98 11.24
C LEU A 124 2.93 4.93 11.93
N ARG A 125 4.21 4.79 11.59
CA ARG A 125 5.33 5.59 12.13
C ARG A 125 5.50 6.88 11.32
N PRO A 126 5.21 8.08 11.89
CA PRO A 126 5.21 9.34 11.12
C PRO A 126 6.58 9.71 10.54
N GLN A 127 7.68 9.42 11.26
CA GLN A 127 9.04 9.71 10.80
C GLN A 127 9.41 8.86 9.58
N LEU A 128 9.02 7.58 9.58
CA LEU A 128 9.24 6.70 8.44
C LEU A 128 8.37 7.11 7.25
N LEU A 129 7.10 7.47 7.49
CA LEU A 129 6.22 8.03 6.46
C LEU A 129 6.78 9.30 5.84
N THR A 130 7.26 10.25 6.66
CA THR A 130 7.90 11.48 6.15
C THR A 130 9.08 11.13 5.25
N THR A 131 9.95 10.21 5.69
CA THR A 131 11.11 9.76 4.91
C THR A 131 10.69 9.13 3.59
N LEU A 132 9.74 8.19 3.63
CA LEU A 132 9.25 7.50 2.44
C LEU A 132 8.55 8.45 1.46
N LEU A 133 7.68 9.34 1.95
CA LEU A 133 7.00 10.32 1.11
C LEU A 133 7.96 11.33 0.48
N THR A 134 9.02 11.72 1.19
CA THR A 134 10.09 12.59 0.64
C THR A 134 10.82 11.87 -0.51
N LYS A 135 11.17 10.60 -0.32
CA LYS A 135 11.88 9.78 -1.31
C LYS A 135 10.99 9.27 -2.45
N CYS A 136 9.68 9.22 -2.25
CA CYS A 136 8.72 8.76 -3.25
C CYS A 136 8.80 9.61 -4.53
N ARG A 137 9.00 8.97 -5.68
CA ARG A 137 9.12 9.64 -6.99
C ARG A 137 7.77 9.97 -7.63
N SER A 138 6.67 9.41 -7.11
CA SER A 138 5.33 9.56 -7.69
C SER A 138 4.52 10.64 -6.99
N VAL A 139 4.27 11.74 -7.68
CA VAL A 139 3.33 12.79 -7.22
C VAL A 139 1.91 12.25 -7.04
N LYS A 140 1.49 11.31 -7.90
CA LYS A 140 0.20 10.61 -7.78
C LYS A 140 0.07 9.96 -6.41
N VAL A 141 1.06 9.15 -6.03
CA VAL A 141 1.06 8.40 -4.76
C VAL A 141 1.06 9.35 -3.56
N LYS A 142 1.89 10.39 -3.58
CA LYS A 142 1.93 11.38 -2.49
C LYS A 142 0.57 12.04 -2.28
N ARG A 143 -0.08 12.50 -3.35
CA ARG A 143 -1.38 13.16 -3.28
C ARG A 143 -2.48 12.21 -2.80
N LEU A 144 -2.54 11.00 -3.35
CA LEU A 144 -3.49 9.99 -2.91
C LEU A 144 -3.30 9.62 -1.44
N PHE A 145 -2.04 9.46 -1.00
CA PHE A 145 -1.75 9.18 0.40
C PHE A 145 -2.41 10.20 1.33
N PHE A 146 -2.30 11.49 1.02
CA PHE A 146 -2.90 12.52 1.85
C PHE A 146 -4.42 12.59 1.72
N VAL A 147 -5.00 12.27 0.57
CA VAL A 147 -6.47 12.14 0.44
C VAL A 147 -7.00 11.13 1.44
N TYR A 148 -6.43 9.93 1.48
CA TYR A 148 -6.86 8.89 2.41
C TYR A 148 -6.48 9.19 3.87
N ALA A 149 -5.29 9.74 4.10
CA ALA A 149 -4.84 10.07 5.45
C ALA A 149 -5.72 11.13 6.12
N ASP A 150 -6.21 12.10 5.36
CA ASP A 150 -7.12 13.13 5.86
C ASP A 150 -8.56 12.60 6.03
N ARG A 151 -8.97 11.63 5.21
CA ARG A 151 -10.27 10.96 5.34
C ARG A 151 -10.39 10.18 6.65
N HIS A 152 -9.36 9.40 7.00
CA HIS A 152 -9.40 8.52 8.17
C HIS A 152 -8.97 9.18 9.48
N LEU A 153 -8.42 10.40 9.44
CA LEU A 153 -8.08 11.23 10.61
C LEU A 153 -7.23 10.52 11.69
N HIS A 154 -6.36 9.60 11.28
CA HIS A 154 -5.48 8.89 12.21
C HIS A 154 -4.53 9.83 12.96
N THR A 155 -4.22 9.48 14.20
CA THR A 155 -3.40 10.32 15.09
C THR A 155 -1.99 10.59 14.55
N TRP A 156 -1.42 9.66 13.78
CA TRP A 156 -0.09 9.81 13.19
C TRP A 156 -0.04 10.88 12.09
N ARG A 157 -1.19 11.22 11.46
CA ARG A 157 -1.24 12.18 10.35
C ARG A 157 -0.69 13.56 10.71
N LYS A 158 -0.97 14.06 11.91
CA LYS A 158 -0.51 15.38 12.39
C LYS A 158 1.00 15.46 12.64
N TYR A 159 1.68 14.32 12.72
CA TYR A 159 3.13 14.27 12.97
C TYR A 159 3.96 14.07 11.68
N ILE A 160 3.31 13.99 10.51
CA ILE A 160 4.01 13.96 9.22
C ILE A 160 4.48 15.37 8.88
N ASP A 161 5.79 15.51 8.66
CA ASP A 161 6.38 16.79 8.24
C ASP A 161 6.15 17.01 6.74
N THR A 162 5.04 17.68 6.41
CA THR A 162 4.63 17.96 5.04
C THR A 162 5.54 18.96 4.33
N SER A 163 6.31 19.79 5.06
CA SER A 163 7.22 20.77 4.47
C SER A 163 8.35 20.14 3.64
N LYS A 164 8.68 18.87 3.95
CA LYS A 164 9.71 18.09 3.25
C LYS A 164 9.19 17.33 2.03
N ILE A 165 7.89 17.36 1.79
CA ILE A 165 7.24 16.51 0.78
C ILE A 165 6.82 17.35 -0.41
N GLU A 166 7.51 17.16 -1.53
CA GLU A 166 7.16 17.85 -2.78
C GLU A 166 5.92 17.21 -3.42
N MET A 167 4.82 17.96 -3.46
CA MET A 167 3.52 17.51 -4.00
C MET A 167 3.36 17.77 -5.51
N GLY A 168 4.37 18.33 -6.16
CA GLY A 168 4.34 18.72 -7.56
C GLY A 168 3.30 19.82 -7.85
N ARG A 169 3.17 20.19 -9.14
CA ARG A 169 2.25 21.25 -9.60
C ARG A 169 1.19 20.70 -10.54
N GLY A 170 0.11 21.48 -10.73
CA GLY A 170 -1.00 21.19 -11.68
C GLY A 170 -1.90 20.04 -11.24
N ASP A 171 -2.95 19.84 -11.99
CA ASP A 171 -3.97 18.83 -11.75
C ASP A 171 -3.53 17.47 -12.26
N ARG A 172 -4.02 16.40 -11.62
CA ARG A 172 -3.77 15.02 -12.02
C ARG A 172 -5.08 14.30 -12.28
N ALA A 173 -5.32 13.91 -13.53
CA ALA A 173 -6.44 13.05 -13.88
C ALA A 173 -6.07 11.60 -13.58
N LEU A 174 -6.83 10.94 -12.69
CA LEU A 174 -6.59 9.54 -12.33
C LEU A 174 -7.85 8.68 -12.50
N ALA A 175 -8.98 9.12 -11.94
CA ALA A 175 -10.23 8.39 -11.97
C ALA A 175 -11.12 8.93 -13.10
N PRO A 176 -11.43 8.14 -14.15
CA PRO A 176 -12.44 8.53 -15.14
C PRO A 176 -13.78 8.79 -14.46
N GLY A 177 -14.41 9.94 -14.75
CA GLY A 177 -15.65 10.36 -14.08
C GLY A 177 -15.48 10.80 -12.62
N GLY A 178 -14.27 10.82 -12.10
CA GLY A 178 -13.96 11.29 -10.75
C GLY A 178 -14.05 12.82 -10.64
N ARG A 179 -14.05 13.31 -9.39
CA ARG A 179 -14.04 14.73 -9.07
C ARG A 179 -12.64 15.18 -8.66
N LEU A 180 -12.26 16.41 -9.01
CA LEU A 180 -10.96 16.97 -8.63
C LEU A 180 -10.96 17.33 -7.14
N HIS A 181 -10.09 16.68 -6.36
CA HIS A 181 -9.94 16.98 -4.94
C HIS A 181 -9.40 18.41 -4.75
N PRO A 182 -10.07 19.27 -3.97
CA PRO A 182 -9.77 20.71 -3.89
C PRO A 182 -8.35 20.98 -3.38
N THR A 183 -7.92 20.27 -2.34
CA THR A 183 -6.60 20.44 -1.71
C THR A 183 -5.49 19.78 -2.49
N TYR A 184 -5.67 18.50 -2.87
CA TYR A 184 -4.58 17.68 -3.42
C TYR A 184 -4.52 17.67 -4.94
N ARG A 185 -5.47 18.31 -5.63
CA ARG A 185 -5.45 18.52 -7.09
C ARG A 185 -5.24 17.23 -7.87
N ILE A 186 -5.93 16.16 -7.46
CA ILE A 186 -5.99 14.85 -8.12
C ILE A 186 -7.46 14.41 -8.22
N THR A 187 -7.85 13.82 -9.35
CA THR A 187 -9.22 13.29 -9.49
C THR A 187 -9.36 11.98 -8.74
N VAL A 188 -10.39 11.89 -7.92
CA VAL A 188 -10.74 10.71 -7.13
C VAL A 188 -12.22 10.38 -7.30
N PRO A 189 -12.66 9.16 -6.99
CA PRO A 189 -14.08 8.84 -6.90
C PRO A 189 -14.83 9.79 -5.97
N PRO A 190 -16.13 10.05 -6.21
CA PRO A 190 -16.92 11.03 -5.42
C PRO A 190 -16.95 10.73 -3.92
N ASP A 191 -16.91 9.44 -3.55
CA ASP A 191 -16.92 8.96 -2.15
C ASP A 191 -15.63 9.30 -1.38
N LEU A 192 -14.54 9.62 -2.08
CA LEU A 192 -13.28 10.10 -1.47
C LEU A 192 -13.16 11.62 -1.40
N MET A 193 -14.20 12.34 -1.80
CA MET A 193 -14.23 13.81 -1.64
C MET A 193 -14.43 14.18 -0.16
N PRO A 194 -13.86 15.31 0.29
CA PRO A 194 -14.19 15.86 1.60
C PRO A 194 -15.71 16.03 1.73
N MET A 195 -16.27 15.73 2.91
CA MET A 195 -17.66 16.07 3.18
C MET A 195 -17.81 17.58 3.12
N ASP A 196 -18.76 18.06 2.31
CA ASP A 196 -19.11 19.48 2.30
C ASP A 196 -19.67 19.84 3.68
N THR A 197 -18.94 20.67 4.42
CA THR A 197 -19.38 21.17 5.73
C THR A 197 -20.58 22.12 5.61
N SER A 198 -21.11 22.35 4.42
CA SER A 198 -22.27 23.19 4.17
C SER A 198 -23.63 22.53 4.46
N ASP A 199 -23.69 21.20 4.61
CA ASP A 199 -24.94 20.48 4.94
C ASP A 199 -25.13 20.20 6.45
N ALA A 200 -24.25 20.71 7.30
CA ALA A 200 -24.34 20.60 8.76
C ALA A 200 -24.76 21.95 9.39
N ALA A 201 -25.84 22.56 8.90
CA ALA A 201 -26.54 23.61 9.62
C ALA A 201 -27.97 23.13 9.93
N PRO A 202 -28.40 23.19 11.21
CA PRO A 202 -29.75 22.82 11.61
C PRO A 202 -30.78 23.83 11.09
#